data_c0fa5f5f4d0420cad1dbaf9b91362a55
#
_entry.id   c0fa5f5f4d0420cad1dbaf9b91362a55
#
_cell.length_a   1.000
_cell.length_b   1.000
_cell.length_c   1.000
_cell.angle_alpha   90.00
_cell.angle_beta   90.00
_cell.angle_gamma   90.00
#
_symmetry.space_group_name_H-M   'P 1'
#
loop_
_entity.id
_entity.type
_entity.pdbx_description
1 polymer ?
#
loop_
_entity_poly.entity_id
_entity_poly.type
_entity_poly.pdbx_seq_one_letter_code
_entity_poly.pdbx_strand_id
1 'polypeptide(L)'
;MPDLPAAEINGFEVTRLGHRHRAEACIREVDPRGRPLWWIGPAGPEQDAGPGTDFDAVRRGFISITPIHVDLTRYQALEKVASWVGGLGAGREAEA
;
A
#
# COMPACT_ATOMS: atom_id res chain seq x y z
N MET A 1 10.81 -5.38 9.24
CA MET A 1 11.93 -6.10 9.89
C MET A 1 11.37 -7.02 10.94
N PRO A 2 11.86 -8.26 11.05
CA PRO A 2 11.32 -9.18 12.05
C PRO A 2 11.72 -8.77 13.47
N ASP A 3 10.86 -9.12 14.42
CA ASP A 3 11.10 -8.81 15.83
C ASP A 3 11.93 -9.95 16.45
N LEU A 4 13.19 -9.99 16.08
CA LEU A 4 14.12 -11.04 16.50
C LEU A 4 15.46 -10.43 16.93
N PRO A 5 16.20 -11.11 17.83
CA PRO A 5 17.56 -10.69 18.11
C PRO A 5 18.42 -10.74 16.85
N ALA A 6 19.43 -9.87 16.76
CA ALA A 6 20.26 -9.79 15.57
C ALA A 6 20.87 -11.14 15.16
N ALA A 7 21.20 -11.98 16.11
CA ALA A 7 21.79 -13.28 15.81
C ALA A 7 20.81 -14.26 15.17
N GLU A 8 19.50 -14.00 15.28
CA GLU A 8 18.48 -14.87 14.71
C GLU A 8 17.92 -14.37 13.40
N ILE A 9 18.39 -13.23 12.92
CA ILE A 9 17.95 -12.69 11.64
C ILE A 9 18.70 -13.43 10.54
N ASN A 10 17.95 -13.94 9.57
CA ASN A 10 18.50 -14.77 8.51
C ASN A 10 19.19 -14.01 7.38
N GLY A 11 19.07 -12.69 7.36
CA GLY A 11 19.70 -11.86 6.34
C GLY A 11 18.77 -10.81 5.79
N PHE A 12 19.10 -10.33 4.59
CA PHE A 12 18.33 -9.30 3.91
C PHE A 12 17.73 -9.87 2.63
N GLU A 13 16.56 -9.41 2.28
CA GLU A 13 15.91 -9.86 1.05
C GLU A 13 15.24 -8.67 0.37
N VAL A 14 15.44 -8.54 -0.92
CA VAL A 14 14.77 -7.50 -1.70
C VAL A 14 13.39 -8.01 -2.07
N THR A 15 12.37 -7.24 -1.74
CA THR A 15 10.99 -7.69 -1.88
C THR A 15 10.13 -6.61 -2.54
N ARG A 16 8.91 -6.98 -2.93
CA ARG A 16 7.87 -6.04 -3.30
C ARG A 16 6.95 -5.87 -2.10
N LEU A 17 6.22 -4.78 -2.07
CA LEU A 17 5.25 -4.58 -0.99
C LEU A 17 4.05 -5.49 -1.21
N GLY A 18 3.65 -6.20 -0.15
CA GLY A 18 2.36 -6.84 -0.10
C GLY A 18 1.32 -5.85 0.37
N HIS A 19 0.14 -6.30 0.67
CA HIS A 19 -0.88 -5.40 1.21
C HIS A 19 -1.87 -6.15 2.09
N ARG A 20 -2.60 -5.39 2.89
CA ARG A 20 -3.57 -5.91 3.82
C ARG A 20 -4.97 -5.60 3.33
N HIS A 21 -5.94 -6.32 3.86
CA HIS A 21 -7.34 -5.95 3.67
C HIS A 21 -7.59 -4.62 4.39
N ARG A 22 -8.70 -3.99 4.04
CA ARG A 22 -9.08 -2.71 4.63
C ARG A 22 -9.15 -2.82 6.15
N ALA A 23 -8.61 -1.82 6.83
CA ALA A 23 -8.69 -1.74 8.27
C ALA A 23 -10.12 -1.46 8.72
N GLU A 24 -10.41 -1.76 9.98
CA GLU A 24 -11.72 -1.45 10.54
C GLU A 24 -11.89 0.05 10.67
N ALA A 25 -13.13 0.49 10.69
CA ALA A 25 -13.44 1.91 10.83
C ALA A 25 -13.02 2.43 12.21
N CYS A 26 -12.74 3.73 12.29
CA CYS A 26 -12.44 4.36 13.55
C CYS A 26 -13.69 4.38 14.43
N ILE A 27 -13.48 4.22 15.73
CA ILE A 27 -14.57 4.22 16.71
C ILE A 27 -14.56 5.54 17.44
N ARG A 28 -15.72 6.21 17.48
CA ARG A 28 -15.87 7.46 18.21
C ARG A 28 -16.22 7.19 19.66
N GLU A 29 -15.51 7.84 20.56
CA GLU A 29 -15.81 7.77 21.98
C GLU A 29 -15.69 9.15 22.58
N VAL A 30 -16.02 9.27 23.85
CA VAL A 30 -15.99 10.54 24.57
C VAL A 30 -15.06 10.37 25.76
N ASP A 31 -14.12 11.30 25.95
CA ASP A 31 -13.19 11.20 27.07
C ASP A 31 -13.89 11.61 28.37
N PRO A 32 -13.26 11.44 29.55
CA PRO A 32 -13.88 11.79 30.83
C PRO A 32 -14.27 13.27 30.95
N ARG A 33 -13.74 14.14 30.10
CA ARG A 33 -14.09 15.56 30.10
C ARG A 33 -15.15 15.92 29.07
N GLY A 34 -15.75 14.91 28.43
CA GLY A 34 -16.79 15.12 27.44
C GLY A 34 -16.30 15.48 26.06
N ARG A 35 -15.00 15.41 25.79
CA ARG A 35 -14.47 15.74 24.47
C ARG A 35 -14.49 14.51 23.56
N PRO A 36 -14.84 14.68 22.27
CA PRO A 36 -14.85 13.53 21.36
C PRO A 36 -13.43 13.07 21.05
N LEU A 37 -13.26 11.78 20.95
CA LEU A 37 -12.00 11.21 20.50
C LEU A 37 -12.30 10.03 19.59
N TRP A 38 -11.30 9.63 18.81
CA TRP A 38 -11.46 8.56 17.84
C TRP A 38 -10.36 7.53 18.04
N TRP A 39 -10.76 6.28 18.14
CA TRP A 39 -9.82 5.18 18.21
C TRP A 39 -9.58 4.66 16.81
N ILE A 40 -8.30 4.50 16.46
CA ILE A 40 -7.94 3.89 15.19
C ILE A 40 -8.00 2.37 15.40
N GLY A 41 -8.76 1.70 14.58
CA GLY A 41 -8.89 0.25 14.66
C GLY A 41 -7.61 -0.47 14.23
N PRO A 42 -7.54 -1.78 14.47
CA PRO A 42 -6.37 -2.56 14.07
C PRO A 42 -6.25 -2.61 12.55
N ALA A 43 -5.02 -2.86 12.08
CA ALA A 43 -4.80 -3.08 10.65
C ALA A 43 -5.58 -4.31 10.20
N GLY A 44 -6.02 -4.32 8.95
CA GLY A 44 -6.71 -5.48 8.40
C GLY A 44 -5.79 -6.68 8.25
N PRO A 45 -6.35 -7.88 8.05
CA PRO A 45 -5.54 -9.07 7.85
C PRO A 45 -4.75 -8.98 6.55
N GLU A 46 -3.72 -9.82 6.43
CA GLU A 46 -2.90 -9.86 5.22
C GLU A 46 -3.75 -10.35 4.05
N GLN A 47 -3.62 -9.68 2.93
CA GLN A 47 -4.30 -10.07 1.70
C GLN A 47 -3.30 -10.60 0.69
N ASP A 48 -2.24 -9.85 0.40
CA ASP A 48 -1.17 -10.31 -0.47
C ASP A 48 0.09 -10.44 0.37
N ALA A 49 0.36 -11.64 0.83
CA ALA A 49 1.52 -11.96 1.65
C ALA A 49 2.25 -13.19 1.09
N GLY A 50 2.11 -13.44 -0.20
CA GLY A 50 2.74 -14.58 -0.85
C GLY A 50 4.24 -14.41 -1.05
N PRO A 51 4.88 -15.36 -1.75
CA PRO A 51 6.32 -15.30 -1.98
C PRO A 51 6.73 -13.99 -2.65
N GLY A 52 7.85 -13.43 -2.23
CA GLY A 52 8.38 -12.19 -2.79
C GLY A 52 7.86 -10.93 -2.11
N THR A 53 6.92 -11.03 -1.16
CA THR A 53 6.42 -9.87 -0.44
C THR A 53 7.22 -9.62 0.83
N ASP A 54 7.09 -8.40 1.36
CA ASP A 54 7.69 -8.04 2.63
C ASP A 54 7.14 -8.89 3.77
N PHE A 55 5.84 -9.21 3.76
CA PHE A 55 5.25 -10.06 4.79
C PHE A 55 5.91 -11.44 4.82
N ASP A 56 6.12 -12.03 3.65
CA ASP A 56 6.73 -13.34 3.58
C ASP A 56 8.18 -13.33 4.05
N ALA A 57 8.95 -12.32 3.66
CA ALA A 57 10.34 -12.18 4.07
C ALA A 57 10.46 -12.05 5.59
N VAL A 58 9.64 -11.21 6.19
CA VAL A 58 9.66 -11.00 7.64
C VAL A 58 9.24 -12.28 8.37
N ARG A 59 8.28 -13.01 7.83
CA ARG A 59 7.84 -14.26 8.44
C ARG A 59 8.96 -15.30 8.44
N ARG A 60 9.82 -15.30 7.44
CA ARG A 60 10.96 -16.21 7.35
C ARG A 60 12.20 -15.70 8.10
N GLY A 61 12.09 -14.59 8.82
CA GLY A 61 13.19 -14.05 9.62
C GLY A 61 14.16 -13.17 8.85
N PHE A 62 13.79 -12.66 7.66
CA PHE A 62 14.64 -11.78 6.88
C PHE A 62 14.25 -10.33 7.06
N ILE A 63 15.22 -9.44 6.90
CA ILE A 63 14.95 -8.01 6.82
C ILE A 63 14.55 -7.73 5.37
N SER A 64 13.35 -7.18 5.19
CA SER A 64 12.83 -6.87 3.88
C SER A 64 13.28 -5.48 3.45
N ILE A 65 13.77 -5.36 2.24
CA ILE A 65 14.17 -4.08 1.65
C ILE A 65 13.43 -3.93 0.33
N THR A 66 12.64 -2.87 0.21
CA THR A 66 11.84 -2.63 -0.99
C THR A 66 12.09 -1.22 -1.52
N PRO A 67 12.53 -1.07 -2.76
CA PRO A 67 12.62 0.26 -3.35
C PRO A 67 11.22 0.76 -3.67
N ILE A 68 10.94 2.01 -3.33
CA ILE A 68 9.64 2.62 -3.64
C ILE A 68 9.86 3.96 -4.29
N HIS A 69 8.87 4.45 -5.00
CA HIS A 69 8.90 5.78 -5.57
C HIS A 69 7.52 6.40 -5.45
N VAL A 70 7.47 7.71 -5.62
CA VAL A 70 6.22 8.43 -5.39
C VAL A 70 5.45 8.78 -6.65
N ASP A 71 5.90 8.29 -7.81
CA ASP A 71 5.20 8.57 -9.06
C ASP A 71 3.92 7.74 -9.12
N LEU A 72 2.79 8.40 -9.05
CA LEU A 72 1.48 7.75 -9.03
C LEU A 72 0.91 7.51 -10.42
N THR A 73 1.62 7.90 -11.45
CA THR A 73 1.15 7.74 -12.83
C THR A 73 1.18 6.28 -13.26
N ARG A 74 0.08 5.79 -13.75
CA ARG A 74 0.03 4.44 -14.30
C ARG A 74 0.39 4.52 -15.77
N TYR A 75 1.66 4.45 -16.07
CA TYR A 75 2.15 4.60 -17.43
C TYR A 75 1.56 3.61 -18.42
N GLN A 76 1.26 2.42 -17.96
CA GLN A 76 0.68 1.38 -18.81
C GLN A 76 -0.72 1.73 -19.32
N ALA A 77 -1.37 2.68 -18.68
CA ALA A 77 -2.72 3.09 -19.05
C ALA A 77 -2.77 4.41 -19.82
N LEU A 78 -1.64 5.10 -19.97
CA LEU A 78 -1.62 6.40 -20.61
C LEU A 78 -2.15 6.37 -22.04
N GLU A 79 -1.70 5.39 -22.82
CA GLU A 79 -2.10 5.30 -24.21
C GLU A 79 -3.60 5.00 -24.33
N LYS A 80 -4.10 4.13 -23.49
CA LYS A 80 -5.52 3.77 -23.51
C LYS A 80 -6.39 4.97 -23.12
N VAL A 81 -5.97 5.71 -22.10
CA VAL A 81 -6.71 6.90 -21.67
C VAL A 81 -6.63 8.00 -22.73
N ALA A 82 -5.47 8.15 -23.38
CA ALA A 82 -5.30 9.13 -24.44
C ALA A 82 -6.28 8.84 -25.61
N SER A 83 -6.44 7.57 -25.95
CA SER A 83 -7.37 7.18 -26.99
C SER A 83 -8.82 7.51 -26.62
N TRP A 84 -9.17 7.26 -25.37
CA TRP A 84 -10.51 7.55 -24.87
C TRP A 84 -10.79 9.05 -24.87
N VAL A 85 -9.83 9.85 -24.43
CA VAL A 85 -9.98 11.31 -24.43
C VAL A 85 -10.08 11.85 -25.85
N GLY A 86 -9.30 11.28 -26.77
CA GLY A 86 -9.39 11.65 -28.18
C GLY A 86 -10.78 11.45 -28.75
N GLY A 87 -11.44 10.37 -28.34
CA GLY A 87 -12.81 10.13 -28.73
C GLY A 87 -13.78 11.15 -28.15
N LEU A 88 -13.56 11.58 -26.92
CA LEU A 88 -14.41 12.58 -26.31
C LEU A 88 -14.27 13.93 -26.99
N GLY A 89 -13.07 14.26 -27.45
CA GLY A 89 -12.83 15.52 -28.09
C GLY A 89 -12.99 15.49 -29.60
N ALA A 90 -13.60 14.43 -30.11
CA ALA A 90 -13.70 14.27 -31.55
C ALA A 90 -14.24 15.48 -32.29
N GLY A 91 -14.98 16.25 -31.75
CA GLY A 91 -15.51 17.37 -32.49
C GLY A 91 -14.75 18.62 -32.22
N ARG A 92 -13.79 18.61 -31.37
CA ARG A 92 -13.26 19.79 -31.05
C ARG A 92 -11.93 19.90 -31.37
N GLU A 93 -11.46 19.57 -32.06
CA GLU A 93 -10.21 19.74 -32.42
C GLU A 93 -9.38 19.90 -31.39
N ALA A 94 -8.78 19.26 -31.17
CA ALA A 94 -7.90 19.26 -30.21
C ALA A 94 -7.04 20.32 -30.35
N GLU A 95 -7.40 21.23 -30.58
CA GLU A 95 -6.59 22.21 -30.75
C GLU A 95 -5.73 22.33 -29.72
N ALA A 96 -5.70 21.71 -29.03
CA ALA A 96 -4.79 21.82 -28.01
C ALA A 96 -3.55 22.40 -28.18
#